data_6b57bdbcae2705adbeead85b696fed63
#
_entry.id   6b57bdbcae2705adbeead85b696fed63
#
_cell.length_a   1.000
_cell.length_b   1.000
_cell.length_c   1.000
_cell.angle_alpha   90.00
_cell.angle_beta   90.00
_cell.angle_gamma   90.00
#
_symmetry.space_group_name_H-M   'P 1'
#
loop_
_entity.id
_entity.type
_entity.pdbx_description
1 polymer ?
#
loop_
_entity_poly.entity_id
_entity_poly.type
_entity_poly.pdbx_seq_one_letter_code
_entity_poly.pdbx_strand_id
1 'polypeptide(L)'
;YGQRFKKVGTTIFASYNRNWAYDPLTPDSQPFRSLTDMSFNPKLFLYFSENTQMSVGLNAMFEDRLGGDIEYIKGNGNDTHSYFEKNKTQRHSTQLTFEHKFGEKDRIDFKNSVTYFNRNIGVPTYTFEGTQVSTFSELTYTRTNQKTEWVAGLNLWTDKFDEKKLTDFQLRDYNQTTMGAFVQNNWEATKWLNLETGLRADYIPDYGAAILPRVSAHFKITDKFSSRLGGGFGYKSPTIFTEDSERLQYQNVLPIDKDNNKLERSYGLNLDFNYVTSIFDGNVTFSINQLFFYTYLDNPLLLQSTKDGLYRLNNISGNTDSKGGETNVKIGYKDFHLYLGYTYTDTRTKENGVKQENILTPKHRLNSILMYEVEDKWKIGLEAYYFSPQKLGDGQKGKQYVVCGFMIEKIWEMFSLYANFENFTDRRQTRFDTIYTGSISNPVFRDIYAPLDGFVMNAGVKLRF
;
A
#
# COMPACT_ATOMS: atom_id res chain seq x y z
N TYR A 1 -5.63 -20.05 -13.97
CA TYR A 1 -6.74 -20.88 -14.49
C TYR A 1 -8.05 -20.42 -13.86
N GLY A 2 -9.12 -20.33 -14.64
CA GLY A 2 -10.47 -20.07 -14.17
C GLY A 2 -11.50 -20.77 -15.06
N GLN A 3 -12.53 -21.37 -14.43
CA GLN A 3 -13.60 -22.04 -15.14
C GLN A 3 -14.92 -21.90 -14.38
N ARG A 4 -15.99 -21.70 -15.11
CA ARG A 4 -17.36 -21.62 -14.56
C ARG A 4 -18.23 -22.73 -15.15
N PHE A 5 -18.90 -23.46 -14.26
CA PHE A 5 -19.98 -24.41 -14.53
C PHE A 5 -21.33 -23.79 -14.10
N LYS A 6 -22.44 -24.50 -14.35
CA LYS A 6 -23.77 -23.95 -14.01
C LYS A 6 -23.90 -23.53 -12.55
N LYS A 7 -23.44 -24.37 -11.60
CA LYS A 7 -23.61 -24.15 -10.15
C LYS A 7 -22.27 -23.92 -9.41
N VAL A 8 -21.15 -24.11 -10.10
CA VAL A 8 -19.82 -24.03 -9.48
C VAL A 8 -18.88 -23.28 -10.42
N GLY A 9 -18.04 -22.42 -9.87
CA GLY A 9 -16.93 -21.80 -10.57
C GLY A 9 -15.66 -21.97 -9.73
N THR A 10 -14.51 -21.95 -10.38
CA THR A 10 -13.21 -21.98 -9.69
C THR A 10 -12.22 -21.06 -10.37
N THR A 11 -11.35 -20.46 -9.59
CA THR A 11 -10.12 -19.82 -10.06
C THR A 11 -8.95 -20.36 -9.26
N ILE A 12 -7.83 -20.58 -9.91
CA ILE A 12 -6.58 -21.00 -9.29
C ILE A 12 -5.48 -20.10 -9.82
N PHE A 13 -4.81 -19.42 -8.91
CA PHE A 13 -3.59 -18.67 -9.21
C PHE A 13 -2.45 -19.27 -8.40
N ALA A 14 -1.31 -19.48 -9.07
CA ALA A 14 -0.06 -19.85 -8.42
C ALA A 14 1.07 -19.06 -9.04
N SER A 15 2.00 -18.60 -8.20
CA SER A 15 3.23 -17.95 -8.64
C SER A 15 4.43 -18.50 -7.87
N TYR A 16 5.56 -18.53 -8.56
CA TYR A 16 6.84 -18.82 -7.98
C TYR A 16 7.85 -17.80 -8.52
N ASN A 17 8.43 -17.02 -7.64
CA ASN A 17 9.43 -16.03 -7.97
C ASN A 17 10.75 -16.40 -7.30
N ARG A 18 11.83 -16.25 -8.03
CA ARG A 18 13.17 -16.44 -7.52
C ARG A 18 14.08 -15.35 -8.06
N ASN A 19 14.61 -14.54 -7.16
CA ASN A 19 15.57 -13.51 -7.48
C ASN A 19 16.95 -13.89 -6.94
N TRP A 20 17.97 -13.47 -7.69
CA TRP A 20 19.36 -13.66 -7.31
C TRP A 20 19.83 -12.44 -6.53
N ALA A 21 20.75 -12.65 -5.61
CA ALA A 21 21.41 -11.55 -4.92
C ALA A 21 22.15 -10.69 -5.94
N TYR A 22 21.96 -9.39 -5.80
CA TYR A 22 22.61 -8.38 -6.63
C TYR A 22 23.29 -7.39 -5.70
N ASP A 23 24.57 -7.07 -6.00
CA ASP A 23 25.31 -6.03 -5.30
C ASP A 23 25.19 -4.72 -6.08
N PRO A 24 24.47 -3.71 -5.56
CA PRO A 24 24.33 -2.44 -6.25
C PRO A 24 25.62 -1.61 -6.30
N LEU A 25 26.66 -2.00 -5.55
CA LEU A 25 27.96 -1.30 -5.51
C LEU A 25 28.96 -1.85 -6.52
N THR A 26 28.86 -3.15 -6.85
CA THR A 26 29.79 -3.83 -7.78
C THR A 26 29.02 -4.50 -8.91
N PRO A 27 28.92 -3.86 -10.11
CA PRO A 27 28.10 -4.35 -11.23
C PRO A 27 28.46 -5.72 -11.78
N ASP A 28 29.69 -6.21 -11.54
CA ASP A 28 30.22 -7.47 -12.10
C ASP A 28 30.06 -8.68 -11.18
N SER A 29 29.31 -8.56 -10.06
CA SER A 29 29.11 -9.68 -9.15
C SER A 29 28.16 -10.74 -9.75
N GLN A 30 28.55 -12.03 -9.63
CA GLN A 30 27.72 -13.15 -10.06
C GLN A 30 26.45 -13.27 -9.19
N PRO A 31 25.31 -13.68 -9.78
CA PRO A 31 24.04 -13.76 -9.06
C PRO A 31 24.00 -14.91 -8.04
N PHE A 32 23.61 -14.60 -6.80
CA PHE A 32 23.36 -15.56 -5.72
C PHE A 32 21.90 -15.52 -5.28
N ARG A 33 21.43 -16.58 -4.63
CA ARG A 33 20.02 -16.69 -4.20
C ARG A 33 19.75 -15.75 -3.02
N SER A 34 18.90 -14.73 -3.21
CA SER A 34 18.52 -13.78 -2.15
C SER A 34 17.04 -13.77 -1.82
N LEU A 35 16.17 -14.16 -2.76
CA LEU A 35 14.72 -14.16 -2.56
C LEU A 35 14.09 -15.40 -3.21
N THR A 36 13.22 -16.05 -2.45
CA THR A 36 12.25 -17.01 -2.99
C THR A 36 10.87 -16.62 -2.47
N ASP A 37 9.92 -16.46 -3.36
CA ASP A 37 8.52 -16.20 -3.06
C ASP A 37 7.63 -17.23 -3.77
N MET A 38 6.66 -17.77 -3.03
CA MET A 38 5.67 -18.71 -3.52
C MET A 38 4.29 -18.27 -3.08
N SER A 39 3.36 -18.18 -4.02
CA SER A 39 1.96 -17.85 -3.70
C SER A 39 1.01 -18.85 -4.35
N PHE A 40 -0.04 -19.23 -3.62
CA PHE A 40 -1.09 -20.12 -4.08
C PHE A 40 -2.46 -19.62 -3.62
N ASN A 41 -3.36 -19.32 -4.59
CA ASN A 41 -4.65 -18.68 -4.35
C ASN A 41 -5.78 -19.42 -5.10
N PRO A 42 -6.31 -20.53 -4.58
CA PRO A 42 -7.53 -21.16 -5.10
C PRO A 42 -8.77 -20.44 -4.57
N LYS A 43 -9.78 -20.31 -5.42
CA LYS A 43 -11.10 -19.79 -5.04
C LYS A 43 -12.21 -20.61 -5.68
N LEU A 44 -13.20 -20.99 -4.88
CA LEU A 44 -14.40 -21.72 -5.27
C LEU A 44 -15.61 -20.77 -5.19
N PHE A 45 -16.43 -20.77 -6.22
CA PHE A 45 -17.68 -20.05 -6.29
C PHE A 45 -18.83 -21.05 -6.35
N LEU A 46 -19.85 -20.84 -5.52
CA LEU A 46 -21.04 -21.66 -5.42
C LEU A 46 -22.26 -20.81 -5.76
N TYR A 47 -22.99 -21.17 -6.80
CA TYR A 47 -24.19 -20.50 -7.27
C TYR A 47 -25.42 -21.37 -6.90
N PHE A 48 -26.01 -21.09 -5.73
CA PHE A 48 -27.16 -21.89 -5.23
C PHE A 48 -28.45 -21.58 -6.01
N SER A 49 -28.62 -20.29 -6.36
CA SER A 49 -29.69 -19.77 -7.20
C SER A 49 -29.23 -18.48 -7.89
N GLU A 50 -30.10 -17.85 -8.69
CA GLU A 50 -29.86 -16.52 -9.27
C GLU A 50 -29.70 -15.43 -8.20
N ASN A 51 -30.30 -15.67 -7.02
CA ASN A 51 -30.31 -14.72 -5.91
C ASN A 51 -29.30 -15.06 -4.79
N THR A 52 -28.69 -16.26 -4.82
CA THR A 52 -27.82 -16.71 -3.71
C THR A 52 -26.53 -17.26 -4.22
N GLN A 53 -25.44 -16.65 -3.80
CA GLN A 53 -24.10 -17.10 -4.12
C GLN A 53 -23.17 -17.05 -2.90
N MET A 54 -22.15 -17.89 -2.95
CA MET A 54 -21.11 -17.96 -1.93
C MET A 54 -19.76 -18.15 -2.60
N SER A 55 -18.71 -17.60 -2.05
CA SER A 55 -17.35 -17.94 -2.46
C SER A 55 -16.47 -18.25 -1.27
N VAL A 56 -15.58 -19.24 -1.44
CA VAL A 56 -14.55 -19.61 -0.48
C VAL A 56 -13.21 -19.57 -1.18
N GLY A 57 -12.26 -18.84 -0.61
CA GLY A 57 -10.91 -18.74 -1.11
C GLY A 57 -9.89 -19.05 -0.02
N LEU A 58 -8.73 -19.51 -0.46
CA LEU A 58 -7.53 -19.64 0.35
C LEU A 58 -6.43 -18.80 -0.29
N ASN A 59 -5.56 -18.24 0.54
CA ASN A 59 -4.33 -17.60 0.10
C ASN A 59 -3.21 -18.17 0.96
N ALA A 60 -2.18 -18.72 0.34
CA ALA A 60 -0.96 -19.15 0.99
C ALA A 60 0.22 -18.45 0.33
N MET A 61 1.08 -17.83 1.14
CA MET A 61 2.28 -17.13 0.70
C MET A 61 3.44 -17.53 1.61
N PHE A 62 4.58 -17.79 0.99
CA PHE A 62 5.86 -18.10 1.64
C PHE A 62 6.95 -17.24 1.01
N GLU A 63 7.68 -16.51 1.82
CA GLU A 63 8.82 -15.72 1.40
C GLU A 63 10.05 -16.07 2.24
N ASP A 64 11.21 -16.25 1.60
CA ASP A 64 12.52 -16.38 2.25
C ASP A 64 13.48 -15.42 1.55
N ARG A 65 13.89 -14.38 2.26
CA ARG A 65 14.77 -13.30 1.78
C ARG A 65 16.04 -13.27 2.61
N LEU A 66 17.18 -13.17 1.93
CA LEU A 66 18.48 -12.95 2.56
C LEU A 66 19.16 -11.77 1.86
N GLY A 67 19.43 -10.71 2.64
CA GLY A 67 20.19 -9.53 2.26
C GLY A 67 21.45 -9.39 3.10
N GLY A 68 22.22 -8.32 2.86
CA GLY A 68 23.41 -7.98 3.62
C GLY A 68 24.70 -8.06 2.79
N ASP A 69 25.80 -8.44 3.43
CA ASP A 69 27.09 -8.57 2.79
C ASP A 69 27.08 -9.67 1.72
N ILE A 70 27.56 -9.34 0.53
CA ILE A 70 27.53 -10.25 -0.61
C ILE A 70 28.41 -11.50 -0.39
N GLU A 71 29.53 -11.38 0.32
CA GLU A 71 30.38 -12.54 0.64
C GLU A 71 29.70 -13.47 1.66
N TYR A 72 28.96 -12.91 2.62
CA TYR A 72 28.12 -13.70 3.51
C TYR A 72 27.04 -14.46 2.72
N ILE A 73 26.35 -13.80 1.81
CA ILE A 73 25.31 -14.41 0.97
C ILE A 73 25.90 -15.53 0.08
N LYS A 74 27.13 -15.39 -0.39
CA LYS A 74 27.87 -16.42 -1.15
C LYS A 74 28.30 -17.62 -0.30
N GLY A 75 28.21 -17.55 1.01
CA GLY A 75 28.68 -18.57 1.94
C GLY A 75 30.14 -18.40 2.36
N ASN A 76 30.78 -17.28 2.02
CA ASN A 76 32.16 -16.94 2.39
C ASN A 76 32.22 -16.02 3.63
N GLY A 77 31.17 -16.06 4.48
CA GLY A 77 31.11 -15.24 5.69
C GLY A 77 32.30 -15.48 6.62
N ASN A 78 32.80 -14.38 7.20
CA ASN A 78 33.90 -14.36 8.20
C ASN A 78 33.75 -13.10 9.09
N ASP A 79 34.67 -12.86 10.00
CA ASP A 79 34.59 -11.75 10.95
C ASP A 79 34.45 -10.37 10.27
N THR A 80 35.01 -10.18 9.06
CA THR A 80 34.88 -8.95 8.29
C THR A 80 33.59 -8.91 7.47
N HIS A 81 33.15 -10.05 6.95
CA HIS A 81 31.97 -10.24 6.11
C HIS A 81 30.88 -11.00 6.86
N SER A 82 30.37 -10.42 7.96
CA SER A 82 29.45 -11.09 8.88
C SER A 82 28.02 -10.51 8.85
N TYR A 83 27.81 -9.36 8.24
CA TYR A 83 26.49 -8.72 8.24
C TYR A 83 25.53 -9.44 7.30
N PHE A 84 24.35 -9.77 7.83
CA PHE A 84 23.22 -10.27 7.06
C PHE A 84 21.89 -9.76 7.63
N GLU A 85 20.87 -9.73 6.79
CA GLU A 85 19.48 -9.58 7.17
C GLU A 85 18.67 -10.69 6.53
N LYS A 86 18.10 -11.58 7.35
CA LYS A 86 17.25 -12.68 6.93
C LYS A 86 15.80 -12.36 7.29
N ASN A 87 14.89 -12.50 6.34
CA ASN A 87 13.47 -12.31 6.56
C ASN A 87 12.71 -13.52 5.98
N LYS A 88 12.05 -14.27 6.87
CA LYS A 88 11.17 -15.37 6.50
C LYS A 88 9.75 -15.02 6.88
N THR A 89 8.86 -15.08 5.92
CA THR A 89 7.45 -14.76 6.07
C THR A 89 6.57 -15.91 5.60
N GLN A 90 5.54 -16.21 6.38
CA GLN A 90 4.46 -17.12 5.99
C GLN A 90 3.13 -16.42 6.25
N ARG A 91 2.23 -16.47 5.28
CA ARG A 91 0.87 -15.94 5.41
C ARG A 91 -0.12 -16.93 4.84
N HIS A 92 -1.13 -17.26 5.64
CA HIS A 92 -2.25 -18.10 5.25
C HIS A 92 -3.53 -17.34 5.55
N SER A 93 -4.39 -17.15 4.56
CA SER A 93 -5.66 -16.44 4.76
C SER A 93 -6.81 -17.21 4.14
N THR A 94 -7.95 -17.22 4.82
CA THR A 94 -9.22 -17.65 4.26
C THR A 94 -10.02 -16.44 3.79
N GLN A 95 -10.88 -16.64 2.81
CA GLN A 95 -11.85 -15.65 2.36
C GLN A 95 -13.19 -16.35 2.19
N LEU A 96 -14.20 -15.85 2.85
CA LEU A 96 -15.59 -16.30 2.70
C LEU A 96 -16.44 -15.09 2.32
N THR A 97 -17.23 -15.21 1.26
CA THR A 97 -18.30 -14.26 0.95
C THR A 97 -19.59 -14.99 0.72
N PHE A 98 -20.66 -14.47 1.24
CA PHE A 98 -22.03 -14.95 1.00
C PHE A 98 -22.89 -13.75 0.62
N GLU A 99 -23.67 -13.88 -0.45
CA GLU A 99 -24.61 -12.88 -0.92
C GLU A 99 -25.98 -13.52 -1.10
N HIS A 100 -27.00 -12.82 -0.61
CA HIS A 100 -28.41 -13.20 -0.88
C HIS A 100 -29.23 -11.96 -1.19
N LYS A 101 -29.96 -12.01 -2.33
CA LYS A 101 -30.89 -10.96 -2.78
C LYS A 101 -32.31 -11.33 -2.44
N PHE A 102 -33.02 -10.44 -1.74
CA PHE A 102 -34.45 -10.53 -1.46
C PHE A 102 -35.21 -9.69 -2.50
N GLY A 103 -35.49 -10.28 -3.66
CA GLY A 103 -36.06 -9.57 -4.79
C GLY A 103 -35.05 -8.61 -5.44
N GLU A 104 -35.54 -7.46 -5.98
CA GLU A 104 -34.75 -6.54 -6.78
C GLU A 104 -34.05 -5.45 -5.95
N LYS A 105 -34.48 -5.19 -4.72
CA LYS A 105 -34.09 -4.01 -3.96
C LYS A 105 -33.23 -4.30 -2.74
N ASP A 106 -33.34 -5.47 -2.18
CA ASP A 106 -32.77 -5.80 -0.90
C ASP A 106 -31.73 -6.90 -1.02
N ARG A 107 -30.57 -6.71 -0.37
CA ARG A 107 -29.44 -7.66 -0.39
C ARG A 107 -28.80 -7.74 0.99
N ILE A 108 -28.42 -8.95 1.38
CA ILE A 108 -27.52 -9.20 2.50
C ILE A 108 -26.22 -9.76 1.97
N ASP A 109 -25.11 -9.20 2.46
CA ASP A 109 -23.76 -9.68 2.21
C ASP A 109 -23.12 -10.04 3.55
N PHE A 110 -22.49 -11.21 3.61
CA PHE A 110 -21.62 -11.60 4.71
C PHE A 110 -20.22 -11.86 4.17
N LYS A 111 -19.21 -11.28 4.82
CA LYS A 111 -17.80 -11.47 4.52
C LYS A 111 -17.05 -11.91 5.76
N ASN A 112 -16.17 -12.86 5.60
CA ASN A 112 -15.26 -13.28 6.66
C ASN A 112 -13.87 -13.57 6.09
N SER A 113 -12.85 -13.24 6.86
CA SER A 113 -11.46 -13.61 6.59
C SER A 113 -10.77 -13.94 7.90
N VAL A 114 -9.97 -15.00 7.89
CA VAL A 114 -9.05 -15.35 8.97
C VAL A 114 -7.65 -15.40 8.37
N THR A 115 -6.71 -14.70 8.99
CA THR A 115 -5.31 -14.64 8.54
C THR A 115 -4.39 -15.11 9.66
N TYR A 116 -3.55 -16.06 9.33
CA TYR A 116 -2.37 -16.44 10.09
C TYR A 116 -1.13 -15.85 9.39
N PHE A 117 -0.31 -15.13 10.14
CA PHE A 117 0.92 -14.53 9.68
C PHE A 117 2.06 -14.82 10.65
N ASN A 118 3.15 -15.38 10.15
CA ASN A 118 4.37 -15.56 10.92
C ASN A 118 5.53 -14.88 10.22
N ARG A 119 6.33 -14.14 10.97
CA ARG A 119 7.52 -13.45 10.47
C ARG A 119 8.71 -13.71 11.38
N ASN A 120 9.84 -14.04 10.77
CA ASN A 120 11.13 -14.16 11.42
C ASN A 120 12.14 -13.25 10.73
N ILE A 121 12.69 -12.28 11.47
CA ILE A 121 13.74 -11.35 11.02
C ILE A 121 14.98 -11.66 11.84
N GLY A 122 16.10 -11.97 11.18
CA GLY A 122 17.38 -12.23 11.81
C GLY A 122 18.49 -11.33 11.30
N VAL A 123 19.24 -10.72 12.19
CA VAL A 123 20.50 -10.00 11.94
C VAL A 123 21.59 -10.62 12.84
N PRO A 124 22.89 -10.35 12.65
CA PRO A 124 23.96 -11.09 13.35
C PRO A 124 23.81 -11.26 14.86
N THR A 125 23.26 -10.24 15.54
CA THR A 125 23.19 -10.22 17.01
C THR A 125 21.78 -10.25 17.56
N TYR A 126 20.74 -10.29 16.68
CA TYR A 126 19.36 -10.17 17.11
C TYR A 126 18.43 -10.94 16.18
N THR A 127 17.40 -11.52 16.77
CA THR A 127 16.31 -12.16 16.02
C THR A 127 14.96 -11.73 16.60
N PHE A 128 14.07 -11.31 15.72
CA PHE A 128 12.65 -11.08 16.00
C PHE A 128 11.83 -12.18 15.33
N GLU A 129 10.97 -12.84 16.10
CA GLU A 129 10.02 -13.82 15.56
C GLU A 129 8.68 -13.66 16.25
N GLY A 130 7.63 -13.59 15.46
CA GLY A 130 6.28 -13.47 15.99
C GLY A 130 5.22 -14.00 15.05
N THR A 131 4.08 -14.32 15.66
CA THR A 131 2.90 -14.85 14.99
C THR A 131 1.72 -13.90 15.22
N GLN A 132 1.03 -13.54 14.16
CA GLN A 132 -0.19 -12.73 14.19
C GLN A 132 -1.36 -13.55 13.66
N VAL A 133 -2.46 -13.54 14.39
CA VAL A 133 -3.75 -14.10 13.93
C VAL A 133 -4.78 -13.00 13.94
N SER A 134 -5.29 -12.68 12.74
CA SER A 134 -6.28 -11.63 12.56
C SER A 134 -7.56 -12.21 11.96
N THR A 135 -8.73 -11.75 12.44
CA THR A 135 -10.02 -12.10 11.86
C THR A 135 -10.78 -10.84 11.48
N PHE A 136 -11.54 -10.92 10.42
CA PHE A 136 -12.49 -9.90 10.02
C PHE A 136 -13.82 -10.55 9.66
N SER A 137 -14.91 -10.05 10.21
CA SER A 137 -16.27 -10.44 9.85
C SER A 137 -17.11 -9.19 9.64
N GLU A 138 -17.88 -9.17 8.57
CA GLU A 138 -18.77 -8.06 8.22
C GLU A 138 -20.10 -8.62 7.71
N LEU A 139 -21.20 -8.11 8.24
CA LEU A 139 -22.55 -8.34 7.77
C LEU A 139 -23.13 -7.02 7.32
N THR A 140 -23.58 -6.93 6.07
CA THR A 140 -24.23 -5.73 5.53
C THR A 140 -25.61 -6.06 4.99
N TYR A 141 -26.53 -5.11 5.16
CA TYR A 141 -27.82 -5.06 4.50
C TYR A 141 -27.84 -3.84 3.58
N THR A 142 -28.14 -4.07 2.31
CA THR A 142 -28.25 -3.02 1.29
C THR A 142 -29.68 -2.96 0.79
N ARG A 143 -30.23 -1.72 0.72
CA ARG A 143 -31.52 -1.44 0.09
C ARG A 143 -31.36 -0.37 -0.98
N THR A 144 -31.67 -0.75 -2.23
CA THR A 144 -31.57 0.13 -3.40
C THR A 144 -32.95 0.55 -3.85
N ASN A 145 -33.19 1.84 -3.96
CA ASN A 145 -34.35 2.45 -4.56
C ASN A 145 -33.92 3.26 -5.78
N GLN A 146 -34.87 3.86 -6.52
CA GLN A 146 -34.57 4.59 -7.74
C GLN A 146 -33.52 5.72 -7.57
N LYS A 147 -33.54 6.41 -6.41
CA LYS A 147 -32.66 7.56 -6.15
C LYS A 147 -31.78 7.40 -4.92
N THR A 148 -31.96 6.34 -4.14
CA THR A 148 -31.22 6.14 -2.89
C THR A 148 -30.75 4.71 -2.75
N GLU A 149 -29.52 4.58 -2.26
CA GLU A 149 -29.01 3.30 -1.79
C GLU A 149 -28.60 3.45 -0.33
N TRP A 150 -29.15 2.62 0.54
CA TRP A 150 -28.83 2.52 1.94
C TRP A 150 -28.05 1.25 2.20
N VAL A 151 -26.95 1.39 2.93
CA VAL A 151 -26.15 0.28 3.42
C VAL A 151 -26.04 0.41 4.93
N ALA A 152 -26.45 -0.60 5.67
CA ALA A 152 -26.21 -0.70 7.11
C ALA A 152 -25.39 -1.96 7.39
N GLY A 153 -24.44 -1.89 8.31
CA GLY A 153 -23.57 -3.04 8.57
C GLY A 153 -23.02 -3.08 9.98
N LEU A 154 -22.62 -4.29 10.35
CA LEU A 154 -21.89 -4.61 11.57
C LEU A 154 -20.58 -5.27 11.17
N ASN A 155 -19.50 -4.96 11.89
CA ASN A 155 -18.25 -5.68 11.72
C ASN A 155 -17.57 -6.00 13.06
N LEU A 156 -16.79 -7.05 13.02
CA LEU A 156 -15.92 -7.49 14.09
C LEU A 156 -14.53 -7.73 13.52
N TRP A 157 -13.55 -7.09 14.10
CA TRP A 157 -12.13 -7.29 13.82
C TRP A 157 -11.42 -7.74 15.08
N THR A 158 -10.65 -8.82 14.99
CA THR A 158 -9.73 -9.23 16.05
C THR A 158 -8.31 -9.32 15.50
N ASP A 159 -7.35 -8.91 16.29
CA ASP A 159 -5.93 -8.96 15.94
C ASP A 159 -5.11 -9.34 17.17
N LYS A 160 -4.53 -10.53 17.13
CA LYS A 160 -3.69 -11.07 18.20
C LYS A 160 -2.28 -11.29 17.67
N PHE A 161 -1.31 -10.74 18.36
CA PHE A 161 0.12 -10.94 18.10
C PHE A 161 0.79 -11.58 19.32
N ASP A 162 1.50 -12.66 19.08
CA ASP A 162 2.31 -13.37 20.09
C ASP A 162 3.77 -13.36 19.59
N GLU A 163 4.65 -12.71 20.33
CA GLU A 163 6.09 -12.72 20.08
C GLU A 163 6.75 -13.94 20.70
N LYS A 164 7.67 -14.56 19.96
CA LYS A 164 8.44 -15.69 20.48
C LYS A 164 9.54 -15.19 21.40
N LYS A 165 9.56 -15.68 22.63
CA LYS A 165 10.62 -15.36 23.60
C LYS A 165 11.95 -15.98 23.17
N LEU A 166 12.83 -15.17 22.59
CA LEU A 166 14.17 -15.55 22.14
C LEU A 166 15.27 -14.96 23.06
N THR A 167 14.94 -13.92 23.82
CA THR A 167 15.83 -13.21 24.74
C THR A 167 15.07 -12.88 26.04
N ASP A 168 15.73 -12.26 26.99
CA ASP A 168 15.06 -11.74 28.20
C ASP A 168 14.42 -10.36 28.01
N PHE A 169 14.37 -9.84 26.77
CA PHE A 169 13.67 -8.61 26.46
C PHE A 169 12.16 -8.77 26.64
N GLN A 170 11.48 -7.70 27.01
CA GLN A 170 10.04 -7.67 27.23
C GLN A 170 9.29 -7.99 25.94
N LEU A 171 8.36 -8.97 25.99
CA LEU A 171 7.52 -9.35 24.84
C LEU A 171 6.55 -8.23 24.48
N ARG A 172 6.26 -8.11 23.18
CA ARG A 172 5.38 -7.10 22.60
C ARG A 172 4.02 -7.65 22.20
N ASP A 173 3.57 -8.66 22.93
CA ASP A 173 2.29 -9.32 22.71
C ASP A 173 1.13 -8.33 22.81
N TYR A 174 0.14 -8.52 21.98
CA TYR A 174 -1.11 -7.78 22.11
C TYR A 174 -2.31 -8.61 21.62
N ASN A 175 -3.49 -8.20 22.08
CA ASN A 175 -4.77 -8.69 21.61
C ASN A 175 -5.72 -7.50 21.51
N GLN A 176 -6.14 -7.18 20.30
CA GLN A 176 -7.06 -6.09 20.01
C GLN A 176 -8.35 -6.62 19.40
N THR A 177 -9.48 -6.07 19.83
CA THR A 177 -10.79 -6.33 19.26
C THR A 177 -11.44 -5.00 18.89
N THR A 178 -12.02 -4.91 17.72
CA THR A 178 -12.80 -3.76 17.28
C THR A 178 -14.20 -4.23 16.87
N MET A 179 -15.21 -3.67 17.47
CA MET A 179 -16.63 -3.88 17.15
C MET A 179 -17.15 -2.62 16.47
N GLY A 180 -17.67 -2.73 15.26
CA GLY A 180 -18.13 -1.60 14.48
C GLY A 180 -19.55 -1.74 14.00
N ALA A 181 -20.26 -0.61 13.95
CA ALA A 181 -21.54 -0.48 13.28
C ALA A 181 -21.53 0.74 12.37
N PHE A 182 -22.15 0.64 11.21
CA PHE A 182 -22.20 1.76 10.27
C PHE A 182 -23.48 1.80 9.47
N VAL A 183 -23.79 3.01 9.01
CA VAL A 183 -24.83 3.28 8.03
C VAL A 183 -24.30 4.26 6.99
N GLN A 184 -24.61 3.99 5.73
CA GLN A 184 -24.24 4.84 4.60
C GLN A 184 -25.45 5.03 3.71
N ASN A 185 -25.58 6.21 3.15
CA ASN A 185 -26.57 6.54 2.13
C ASN A 185 -25.88 7.15 0.92
N ASN A 186 -26.23 6.68 -0.27
CA ASN A 186 -25.94 7.30 -1.53
C ASN A 186 -27.25 7.82 -2.12
N TRP A 187 -27.36 9.12 -2.36
CA TRP A 187 -28.58 9.80 -2.76
C TRP A 187 -28.39 10.66 -4.01
N GLU A 188 -29.07 10.30 -5.10
CA GLU A 188 -29.22 11.16 -6.26
C GLU A 188 -30.23 12.27 -5.95
N ALA A 189 -29.77 13.32 -5.24
CA ALA A 189 -30.62 14.42 -4.80
C ALA A 189 -31.25 15.14 -6.00
N THR A 190 -30.47 15.36 -7.03
CA THR A 190 -30.89 15.92 -8.33
C THR A 190 -30.11 15.30 -9.48
N LYS A 191 -30.43 15.62 -10.74
CA LYS A 191 -29.66 15.16 -11.91
C LYS A 191 -28.21 15.65 -11.90
N TRP A 192 -27.91 16.74 -11.20
CA TRP A 192 -26.60 17.35 -11.13
C TRP A 192 -25.90 17.16 -9.77
N LEU A 193 -26.59 16.64 -8.75
CA LEU A 193 -26.06 16.46 -7.39
C LEU A 193 -26.28 15.05 -6.88
N ASN A 194 -25.20 14.36 -6.55
CA ASN A 194 -25.19 13.10 -5.85
C ASN A 194 -24.51 13.28 -4.49
N LEU A 195 -25.17 12.87 -3.41
CA LEU A 195 -24.68 12.95 -2.03
C LEU A 195 -24.39 11.57 -1.49
N GLU A 196 -23.23 11.37 -0.92
CA GLU A 196 -22.87 10.20 -0.14
C GLU A 196 -22.63 10.65 1.30
N THR A 197 -23.36 10.05 2.24
CA THR A 197 -23.24 10.33 3.67
C THR A 197 -23.06 9.03 4.41
N GLY A 198 -22.22 9.02 5.43
CA GLY A 198 -21.96 7.83 6.24
C GLY A 198 -21.69 8.20 7.69
N LEU A 199 -22.08 7.33 8.58
CA LEU A 199 -21.73 7.37 9.99
C LEU A 199 -21.29 5.98 10.42
N ARG A 200 -20.13 5.89 11.02
CA ARG A 200 -19.59 4.67 11.61
C ARG A 200 -19.24 4.92 13.06
N ALA A 201 -19.52 3.95 13.90
CA ALA A 201 -19.10 3.92 15.29
C ALA A 201 -18.36 2.62 15.56
N ASP A 202 -17.12 2.73 16.03
CA ASP A 202 -16.30 1.60 16.45
C ASP A 202 -16.05 1.67 17.95
N TYR A 203 -16.05 0.51 18.60
CA TYR A 203 -15.65 0.36 19.98
C TYR A 203 -14.44 -0.56 20.08
N ILE A 204 -13.39 -0.04 20.69
CA ILE A 204 -12.12 -0.74 20.93
C ILE A 204 -11.94 -0.82 22.46
N PRO A 205 -12.04 -2.00 23.10
CA PRO A 205 -12.03 -2.12 24.56
C PRO A 205 -10.90 -1.37 25.25
N ASP A 206 -9.67 -1.42 24.72
CA ASP A 206 -8.50 -0.77 25.32
C ASP A 206 -8.46 0.75 25.11
N TYR A 207 -9.20 1.30 24.11
CA TYR A 207 -9.07 2.70 23.67
C TYR A 207 -10.40 3.47 23.60
N GLY A 208 -11.54 2.80 23.85
CA GLY A 208 -12.86 3.40 23.83
C GLY A 208 -13.49 3.53 22.45
N ALA A 209 -14.38 4.53 22.30
CA ALA A 209 -15.20 4.69 21.10
C ALA A 209 -14.57 5.66 20.08
N ALA A 210 -14.74 5.35 18.80
CA ALA A 210 -14.44 6.23 17.68
C ALA A 210 -15.70 6.45 16.83
N ILE A 211 -16.11 7.72 16.67
CA ILE A 211 -17.24 8.12 15.82
C ILE A 211 -16.70 8.77 14.57
N LEU A 212 -17.10 8.25 13.41
CA LEU A 212 -16.49 8.53 12.11
C LEU A 212 -17.55 8.96 11.09
N PRO A 213 -17.97 10.24 11.11
CA PRO A 213 -18.82 10.78 10.07
C PRO A 213 -18.03 10.96 8.76
N ARG A 214 -18.71 10.76 7.63
CA ARG A 214 -18.21 11.00 6.27
C ARG A 214 -19.29 11.63 5.42
N VAL A 215 -18.93 12.63 4.63
CA VAL A 215 -19.81 13.25 3.64
C VAL A 215 -19.05 13.48 2.35
N SER A 216 -19.70 13.22 1.22
CA SER A 216 -19.17 13.55 -0.10
C SER A 216 -20.32 14.04 -1.00
N ALA A 217 -20.06 15.12 -1.74
CA ALA A 217 -20.99 15.70 -2.72
C ALA A 217 -20.31 15.64 -4.10
N HIS A 218 -20.97 15.01 -5.06
CA HIS A 218 -20.54 14.97 -6.44
C HIS A 218 -21.46 15.84 -7.30
N PHE A 219 -20.89 16.84 -7.94
CA PHE A 219 -21.56 17.84 -8.76
C PHE A 219 -21.31 17.55 -10.24
N LYS A 220 -22.33 17.16 -10.98
CA LYS A 220 -22.32 17.05 -12.45
C LYS A 220 -22.71 18.42 -13.01
N ILE A 221 -21.74 19.33 -13.21
CA ILE A 221 -21.99 20.71 -13.60
C ILE A 221 -22.40 20.79 -15.07
N THR A 222 -21.70 20.02 -15.91
CA THR A 222 -22.06 19.76 -17.31
C THR A 222 -21.71 18.31 -17.65
N ASP A 223 -22.03 17.83 -18.85
CA ASP A 223 -21.64 16.50 -19.33
C ASP A 223 -20.12 16.32 -19.40
N LYS A 224 -19.38 17.43 -19.47
CA LYS A 224 -17.92 17.43 -19.59
C LYS A 224 -17.19 17.82 -18.30
N PHE A 225 -17.89 18.45 -17.35
CA PHE A 225 -17.28 19.02 -16.17
C PHE A 225 -18.02 18.59 -14.90
N SER A 226 -17.28 17.99 -13.99
CA SER A 226 -17.77 17.59 -12.67
C SER A 226 -16.80 17.99 -11.57
N SER A 227 -17.31 18.08 -10.34
CA SER A 227 -16.54 18.35 -9.14
C SER A 227 -17.01 17.44 -8.02
N ARG A 228 -16.09 17.08 -7.11
CA ARG A 228 -16.42 16.38 -5.91
C ARG A 228 -15.77 17.06 -4.72
N LEU A 229 -16.58 17.30 -3.69
CA LEU A 229 -16.13 17.77 -2.37
C LEU A 229 -16.44 16.67 -1.35
N GLY A 230 -15.45 16.23 -0.60
CA GLY A 230 -15.64 15.18 0.39
C GLY A 230 -14.75 15.34 1.60
N GLY A 231 -15.20 14.80 2.73
CA GLY A 231 -14.41 14.77 3.95
C GLY A 231 -14.95 13.76 4.95
N GLY A 232 -14.13 13.44 5.95
CA GLY A 232 -14.49 12.49 6.99
C GLY A 232 -13.44 12.35 8.06
N PHE A 233 -13.78 11.57 9.07
CA PHE A 233 -12.92 11.25 10.20
C PHE A 233 -12.37 9.83 10.08
N GLY A 234 -11.19 9.60 10.65
CA GLY A 234 -10.54 8.31 10.75
C GLY A 234 -9.82 8.15 12.07
N TYR A 235 -9.40 6.93 12.38
CA TYR A 235 -8.51 6.64 13.51
C TYR A 235 -7.58 5.48 13.18
N LYS A 236 -6.53 5.34 14.00
CA LYS A 236 -5.64 4.19 14.01
C LYS A 236 -5.34 3.79 15.46
N SER A 237 -5.44 2.51 15.76
CA SER A 237 -5.02 1.96 17.05
C SER A 237 -3.50 1.89 17.13
N PRO A 238 -2.91 2.15 18.31
CA PRO A 238 -1.49 1.99 18.54
C PRO A 238 -1.02 0.56 18.23
N THR A 239 0.10 0.45 17.54
CA THR A 239 0.76 -0.83 17.24
C THR A 239 2.26 -0.62 17.13
N ILE A 240 3.04 -1.67 17.44
CA ILE A 240 4.49 -1.65 17.23
C ILE A 240 4.87 -1.72 15.73
N PHE A 241 3.93 -2.15 14.88
CA PHE A 241 4.16 -2.30 13.44
C PHE A 241 4.07 -0.94 12.74
N THR A 242 5.11 -0.15 12.95
CA THR A 242 5.34 1.14 12.29
C THR A 242 6.59 1.05 11.41
N GLU A 243 6.69 1.93 10.42
CA GLU A 243 7.87 1.99 9.54
C GLU A 243 9.16 2.25 10.35
N ASP A 244 9.10 3.12 11.35
CA ASP A 244 10.27 3.43 12.19
C ASP A 244 10.71 2.23 13.04
N SER A 245 9.76 1.45 13.60
CA SER A 245 10.09 0.21 14.32
C SER A 245 10.67 -0.85 13.38
N GLU A 246 10.16 -0.95 12.16
CA GLU A 246 10.65 -1.89 11.15
C GLU A 246 12.07 -1.55 10.68
N ARG A 247 12.42 -0.29 10.55
CA ARG A 247 13.81 0.16 10.26
C ARG A 247 14.82 -0.29 11.32
N LEU A 248 14.37 -0.46 12.55
CA LEU A 248 15.16 -1.01 13.66
C LEU A 248 15.04 -2.53 13.75
N GLN A 249 14.40 -3.23 12.81
CA GLN A 249 14.00 -4.64 12.88
C GLN A 249 13.34 -4.98 14.23
N TYR A 250 12.64 -4.01 14.82
CA TYR A 250 12.03 -4.08 16.17
C TYR A 250 13.04 -4.21 17.33
N GLN A 251 14.33 -4.07 17.09
CA GLN A 251 15.35 -4.15 18.13
C GLN A 251 15.20 -3.01 19.13
N ASN A 252 15.20 -3.34 20.43
CA ASN A 252 15.06 -2.39 21.54
C ASN A 252 13.75 -1.56 21.54
N VAL A 253 12.75 -1.96 20.75
CA VAL A 253 11.42 -1.33 20.75
C VAL A 253 10.58 -1.93 21.86
N LEU A 254 10.12 -1.11 22.80
CA LEU A 254 9.26 -1.48 23.91
C LEU A 254 7.83 -1.81 23.43
N PRO A 255 7.08 -2.64 24.18
CA PRO A 255 5.66 -2.86 23.89
C PRO A 255 4.84 -1.56 23.98
N ILE A 256 3.67 -1.58 23.33
CA ILE A 256 2.71 -0.48 23.44
C ILE A 256 2.23 -0.35 24.90
N ASP A 257 2.29 0.85 25.39
CA ASP A 257 1.77 1.22 26.72
C ASP A 257 0.28 1.58 26.61
N LYS A 258 -0.60 0.60 26.85
CA LYS A 258 -2.05 0.77 26.70
C LYS A 258 -2.64 1.85 27.62
N ASP A 259 -2.02 2.11 28.77
CA ASP A 259 -2.51 3.08 29.74
C ASP A 259 -2.21 4.52 29.30
N ASN A 260 -1.12 4.74 28.59
CA ASN A 260 -0.67 6.06 28.16
C ASN A 260 -0.88 6.34 26.67
N ASN A 261 -0.88 5.30 25.82
CA ASN A 261 -1.15 5.50 24.40
C ASN A 261 -2.65 5.63 24.11
N LYS A 262 -2.97 6.43 23.10
CA LYS A 262 -4.34 6.74 22.66
C LYS A 262 -4.48 6.48 21.17
N LEU A 263 -5.74 6.37 20.70
CA LEU A 263 -6.03 6.35 19.28
C LEU A 263 -5.45 7.60 18.60
N GLU A 264 -4.74 7.42 17.50
CA GLU A 264 -4.48 8.50 16.56
C GLU A 264 -5.80 8.84 15.87
N ARG A 265 -6.18 10.11 15.86
CA ARG A 265 -7.43 10.57 15.22
C ARG A 265 -7.09 11.46 14.05
N SER A 266 -7.77 11.25 12.93
CA SER A 266 -7.58 12.05 11.73
C SER A 266 -8.88 12.58 11.18
N TYR A 267 -8.79 13.69 10.47
CA TYR A 267 -9.82 14.18 9.59
C TYR A 267 -9.21 14.70 8.31
N GLY A 268 -9.92 14.48 7.23
CA GLY A 268 -9.49 14.84 5.90
C GLY A 268 -10.56 15.53 5.12
N LEU A 269 -10.13 16.41 4.21
CA LEU A 269 -10.96 17.10 3.23
C LEU A 269 -10.32 16.95 1.87
N ASN A 270 -11.11 16.70 0.84
CA ASN A 270 -10.68 16.70 -0.54
C ASN A 270 -11.69 17.45 -1.43
N LEU A 271 -11.15 18.09 -2.47
CA LEU A 271 -11.92 18.77 -3.50
C LEU A 271 -11.26 18.44 -4.84
N ASP A 272 -12.02 17.85 -5.74
CA ASP A 272 -11.55 17.61 -7.11
C ASP A 272 -12.42 18.31 -8.16
N PHE A 273 -11.79 18.59 -9.29
CA PHE A 273 -12.41 19.07 -10.52
C PHE A 273 -11.98 18.15 -11.65
N ASN A 274 -12.94 17.65 -12.39
CA ASN A 274 -12.69 16.77 -13.52
C ASN A 274 -13.32 17.34 -14.78
N TYR A 275 -12.52 17.49 -15.84
CA TYR A 275 -12.95 17.95 -17.14
C TYR A 275 -12.52 16.95 -18.21
N VAL A 276 -13.49 16.53 -19.04
CA VAL A 276 -13.26 15.58 -20.14
C VAL A 276 -13.86 16.15 -21.42
N THR A 277 -13.10 16.16 -22.48
CA THR A 277 -13.58 16.65 -23.79
C THR A 277 -12.87 15.96 -24.96
N SER A 278 -13.39 16.10 -26.12
CA SER A 278 -12.70 15.82 -27.37
C SER A 278 -12.63 17.11 -28.22
N ILE A 279 -11.54 17.32 -28.88
CA ILE A 279 -11.22 18.45 -29.71
C ILE A 279 -10.80 17.98 -31.11
N PHE A 280 -10.72 18.86 -32.07
CA PHE A 280 -10.40 18.55 -33.49
C PHE A 280 -11.30 17.45 -34.06
N ASP A 281 -12.63 17.67 -34.02
CA ASP A 281 -13.67 16.76 -34.53
C ASP A 281 -13.58 15.33 -33.91
N GLY A 282 -13.17 15.25 -32.66
CA GLY A 282 -13.06 13.97 -31.92
C GLY A 282 -11.71 13.26 -32.08
N ASN A 283 -10.79 13.78 -32.87
CA ASN A 283 -9.50 13.15 -33.13
C ASN A 283 -8.56 13.18 -31.89
N VAL A 284 -8.74 14.16 -30.98
CA VAL A 284 -7.96 14.29 -29.76
C VAL A 284 -8.89 14.19 -28.56
N THR A 285 -8.67 13.22 -27.70
CA THR A 285 -9.31 13.15 -26.37
C THR A 285 -8.45 13.87 -25.35
N PHE A 286 -9.08 14.68 -24.51
CA PHE A 286 -8.42 15.42 -23.44
C PHE A 286 -9.18 15.25 -22.14
N SER A 287 -8.46 14.94 -21.07
CA SER A 287 -9.01 14.90 -19.72
C SER A 287 -8.02 15.51 -18.75
N ILE A 288 -8.54 16.32 -17.82
CA ILE A 288 -7.78 16.87 -16.71
C ILE A 288 -8.56 16.63 -15.41
N ASN A 289 -7.87 16.12 -14.40
CA ASN A 289 -8.36 16.07 -13.03
C ASN A 289 -7.42 16.88 -12.14
N GLN A 290 -7.98 17.81 -11.37
CA GLN A 290 -7.27 18.59 -10.36
C GLN A 290 -7.85 18.25 -9.00
N LEU A 291 -7.04 17.65 -8.13
CA LEU A 291 -7.36 17.35 -6.75
C LEU A 291 -6.64 18.31 -5.81
N PHE A 292 -7.32 18.76 -4.76
CA PHE A 292 -6.75 19.38 -3.57
C PHE A 292 -7.10 18.54 -2.36
N PHE A 293 -6.15 18.36 -1.45
CA PHE A 293 -6.36 17.57 -0.24
C PHE A 293 -5.76 18.26 1.00
N TYR A 294 -6.39 17.98 2.11
CA TYR A 294 -5.90 18.33 3.44
C TYR A 294 -6.20 17.18 4.40
N THR A 295 -5.19 16.74 5.15
CA THR A 295 -5.32 15.73 6.20
C THR A 295 -4.66 16.25 7.46
N TYR A 296 -5.36 16.13 8.57
CA TYR A 296 -4.87 16.47 9.90
C TYR A 296 -4.90 15.21 10.77
N LEU A 297 -3.78 14.91 11.40
CA LEU A 297 -3.62 13.81 12.34
C LEU A 297 -3.34 14.39 13.72
N ASP A 298 -4.21 14.12 14.66
CA ASP A 298 -4.12 14.57 16.05
C ASP A 298 -3.37 13.54 16.88
N ASN A 299 -2.45 14.00 17.73
CA ASN A 299 -1.65 13.19 18.64
C ASN A 299 -0.98 11.97 17.93
N PRO A 300 -0.19 12.18 16.86
CA PRO A 300 0.44 11.07 16.16
C PRO A 300 1.35 10.25 17.06
N LEU A 301 1.39 8.94 16.81
CA LEU A 301 2.23 7.99 17.53
C LEU A 301 3.61 7.96 16.90
N LEU A 302 4.62 8.46 17.59
CA LEU A 302 6.00 8.53 17.10
C LEU A 302 6.94 7.66 17.94
N LEU A 303 7.94 7.08 17.29
CA LEU A 303 8.99 6.32 17.94
C LEU A 303 10.02 7.29 18.53
N GLN A 304 10.23 7.23 19.83
CA GLN A 304 11.13 8.11 20.58
C GLN A 304 12.16 7.29 21.36
N SER A 305 13.42 7.74 21.37
CA SER A 305 14.45 7.11 22.21
C SER A 305 14.24 7.44 23.68
N THR A 306 14.45 6.45 24.55
CA THR A 306 14.48 6.61 26.00
C THR A 306 15.91 6.88 26.50
N LYS A 307 16.05 7.29 27.76
CA LYS A 307 17.38 7.53 28.37
C LYS A 307 18.25 6.28 28.46
N ASP A 308 17.62 5.10 28.48
CA ASP A 308 18.30 3.81 28.62
C ASP A 308 18.67 3.17 27.27
N GLY A 309 18.54 3.95 26.16
CA GLY A 309 18.88 3.48 24.81
C GLY A 309 17.82 2.55 24.19
N LEU A 310 16.63 2.47 24.79
CA LEU A 310 15.48 1.79 24.23
C LEU A 310 14.63 2.75 23.39
N TYR A 311 13.62 2.22 22.71
CA TYR A 311 12.68 2.99 21.92
C TYR A 311 11.24 2.74 22.39
N ARG A 312 10.45 3.78 22.49
CA ARG A 312 9.04 3.72 22.87
C ARG A 312 8.18 4.49 21.87
N LEU A 313 7.05 3.93 21.53
CA LEU A 313 6.01 4.62 20.76
C LEU A 313 5.14 5.45 21.71
N ASN A 314 5.16 6.77 21.54
CA ASN A 314 4.36 7.70 22.34
C ASN A 314 3.53 8.60 21.44
N ASN A 315 2.28 8.89 21.87
CA ASN A 315 1.54 9.97 21.25
C ASN A 315 2.17 11.31 21.64
N ILE A 316 2.59 12.08 20.66
CA ILE A 316 3.14 13.41 20.90
C ILE A 316 2.04 14.43 21.22
N SER A 317 2.36 15.43 22.04
CA SER A 317 1.49 16.60 22.20
C SER A 317 1.63 17.53 21.01
N GLY A 318 0.82 17.28 19.96
CA GLY A 318 0.90 18.01 18.71
C GLY A 318 0.07 17.37 17.59
N ASN A 319 0.46 17.66 16.37
CA ASN A 319 -0.26 17.18 15.20
C ASN A 319 0.66 16.97 14.01
N THR A 320 0.22 16.15 13.06
CA THR A 320 0.76 16.12 11.70
C THR A 320 -0.29 16.63 10.73
N ASP A 321 0.04 17.64 9.93
CA ASP A 321 -0.80 18.14 8.86
C ASP A 321 -0.15 17.87 7.50
N SER A 322 -0.93 17.35 6.57
CA SER A 322 -0.54 17.13 5.17
C SER A 322 -1.52 17.84 4.27
N LYS A 323 -1.01 18.63 3.33
CA LYS A 323 -1.81 19.35 2.35
C LYS A 323 -1.10 19.36 1.00
N GLY A 324 -1.90 19.41 -0.03
CA GLY A 324 -1.33 19.42 -1.37
C GLY A 324 -2.35 19.49 -2.48
N GLY A 325 -1.84 19.30 -3.68
CA GLY A 325 -2.65 19.20 -4.88
C GLY A 325 -2.03 18.23 -5.88
N GLU A 326 -2.89 17.60 -6.64
CA GLU A 326 -2.53 16.66 -7.68
C GLU A 326 -3.23 17.03 -8.98
N THR A 327 -2.47 17.17 -10.06
CA THR A 327 -2.95 17.42 -11.41
C THR A 327 -2.67 16.21 -12.27
N ASN A 328 -3.71 15.60 -12.84
CA ASN A 328 -3.59 14.48 -13.76
C ASN A 328 -4.16 14.90 -15.12
N VAL A 329 -3.35 14.83 -16.17
CA VAL A 329 -3.72 15.13 -17.56
C VAL A 329 -3.59 13.88 -18.40
N LYS A 330 -4.60 13.59 -19.22
CA LYS A 330 -4.56 12.53 -20.23
C LYS A 330 -4.87 13.13 -21.59
N ILE A 331 -4.05 12.83 -22.57
CA ILE A 331 -4.22 13.23 -23.95
C ILE A 331 -4.12 11.99 -24.82
N GLY A 332 -5.16 11.73 -25.61
CA GLY A 332 -5.17 10.65 -26.60
C GLY A 332 -5.25 11.21 -28.00
N TYR A 333 -4.39 10.77 -28.89
CA TYR A 333 -4.43 11.09 -30.32
C TYR A 333 -4.12 9.85 -31.13
N LYS A 334 -5.14 9.32 -31.83
CA LYS A 334 -5.04 8.03 -32.52
C LYS A 334 -4.52 6.95 -31.56
N ASP A 335 -3.41 6.33 -31.91
CA ASP A 335 -2.75 5.26 -31.15
C ASP A 335 -1.81 5.78 -30.04
N PHE A 336 -1.67 7.10 -29.88
CA PHE A 336 -0.83 7.72 -28.87
C PHE A 336 -1.63 8.19 -27.67
N HIS A 337 -1.13 7.86 -26.46
CA HIS A 337 -1.69 8.28 -25.19
C HIS A 337 -0.59 8.87 -24.31
N LEU A 338 -0.77 10.13 -23.91
CA LEU A 338 0.11 10.83 -22.99
C LEU A 338 -0.60 10.98 -21.63
N TYR A 339 0.04 10.54 -20.56
CA TYR A 339 -0.39 10.73 -19.18
C TYR A 339 0.65 11.59 -18.47
N LEU A 340 0.21 12.68 -17.86
CA LEU A 340 1.03 13.56 -17.05
C LEU A 340 0.39 13.69 -15.67
N GLY A 341 1.16 13.44 -14.63
CA GLY A 341 0.75 13.61 -13.24
C GLY A 341 1.74 14.48 -12.50
N TYR A 342 1.26 15.52 -11.85
CA TYR A 342 2.05 16.37 -10.97
C TYR A 342 1.43 16.41 -9.58
N THR A 343 2.23 16.14 -8.54
CA THR A 343 1.80 16.19 -7.16
C THR A 343 2.68 17.17 -6.38
N TYR A 344 2.03 18.08 -5.67
CA TYR A 344 2.63 18.90 -4.63
C TYR A 344 2.13 18.42 -3.27
N THR A 345 3.05 18.15 -2.32
CA THR A 345 2.72 17.71 -0.96
C THR A 345 3.56 18.47 0.06
N ASP A 346 2.91 19.12 1.03
CA ASP A 346 3.57 19.72 2.19
C ASP A 346 3.06 19.04 3.45
N THR A 347 3.89 18.18 4.06
CA THR A 347 3.56 17.45 5.28
C THR A 347 4.47 17.91 6.41
N ARG A 348 3.88 18.29 7.53
CA ARG A 348 4.58 18.82 8.69
C ARG A 348 4.05 18.24 9.98
N THR A 349 4.97 17.90 10.87
CA THR A 349 4.66 17.51 12.25
C THR A 349 4.99 18.65 13.19
N LYS A 350 4.05 19.00 14.06
CA LYS A 350 4.21 19.98 15.15
C LYS A 350 4.32 19.20 16.46
N GLU A 351 5.45 19.35 17.13
CA GLU A 351 5.72 18.75 18.43
C GLU A 351 6.25 19.84 19.37
N ASN A 352 5.69 19.94 20.59
CA ASN A 352 6.07 20.94 21.61
C ASN A 352 6.14 22.39 21.06
N GLY A 353 5.22 22.75 20.16
CA GLY A 353 5.17 24.07 19.54
C GLY A 353 6.09 24.25 18.33
N VAL A 354 7.04 23.35 18.09
CA VAL A 354 7.96 23.41 16.95
C VAL A 354 7.38 22.66 15.77
N LYS A 355 7.28 23.32 14.61
CA LYS A 355 6.78 22.72 13.36
C LYS A 355 7.94 22.30 12.48
N GLN A 356 8.00 21.02 12.12
CA GLN A 356 9.04 20.44 11.30
C GLN A 356 8.46 19.77 10.04
N GLU A 357 9.21 19.83 8.96
CA GLU A 357 8.91 19.11 7.72
C GLU A 357 9.13 17.61 7.93
N ASN A 358 8.19 16.79 7.45
CA ASN A 358 8.34 15.34 7.52
C ASN A 358 9.51 14.86 6.69
N ILE A 359 10.20 13.85 7.21
CA ILE A 359 11.31 13.19 6.51
C ILE A 359 10.76 12.33 5.36
N LEU A 360 11.61 12.05 4.36
CA LEU A 360 11.35 11.16 3.22
C LEU A 360 10.07 11.49 2.43
N THR A 361 9.65 12.75 2.46
CA THR A 361 8.47 13.22 1.75
C THR A 361 8.88 14.23 0.66
N PRO A 362 8.90 13.83 -0.63
CA PRO A 362 9.21 14.75 -1.71
C PRO A 362 8.08 15.76 -1.89
N LYS A 363 8.40 17.06 -1.90
CA LYS A 363 7.41 18.12 -2.10
C LYS A 363 6.82 18.13 -3.50
N HIS A 364 7.63 17.80 -4.49
CA HIS A 364 7.25 17.80 -5.89
C HIS A 364 7.52 16.44 -6.51
N ARG A 365 6.52 15.85 -7.13
CA ARG A 365 6.62 14.65 -7.95
C ARG A 365 6.01 14.91 -9.31
N LEU A 366 6.68 14.45 -10.37
CA LEU A 366 6.15 14.48 -11.73
C LEU A 366 6.22 13.07 -12.30
N ASN A 367 5.12 12.61 -12.86
CA ASN A 367 5.00 11.35 -13.57
C ASN A 367 4.64 11.64 -15.01
N SER A 368 5.33 11.04 -15.97
CA SER A 368 5.04 11.16 -17.39
C SER A 368 5.08 9.79 -18.03
N ILE A 369 4.01 9.41 -18.75
CA ILE A 369 3.93 8.16 -19.48
C ILE A 369 3.43 8.46 -20.89
N LEU A 370 4.23 8.11 -21.88
CA LEU A 370 3.83 8.15 -23.29
C LEU A 370 3.65 6.71 -23.79
N MET A 371 2.44 6.40 -24.24
CA MET A 371 2.12 5.08 -24.79
C MET A 371 1.77 5.19 -26.27
N TYR A 372 2.25 4.24 -27.05
CA TYR A 372 1.80 3.93 -28.40
C TYR A 372 1.13 2.57 -28.38
N GLU A 373 -0.17 2.51 -28.64
CA GLU A 373 -0.95 1.28 -28.57
C GLU A 373 -1.76 1.09 -29.85
N VAL A 374 -1.41 0.06 -30.59
CA VAL A 374 -2.21 -0.43 -31.73
C VAL A 374 -2.89 -1.70 -31.26
N GLU A 375 -4.23 -1.68 -31.22
CA GLU A 375 -5.04 -2.80 -30.74
C GLU A 375 -4.62 -4.12 -31.39
N ASP A 376 -4.46 -5.13 -30.58
CA ASP A 376 -4.03 -6.51 -30.94
C ASP A 376 -2.69 -6.60 -31.71
N LYS A 377 -1.87 -5.54 -31.72
CA LYS A 377 -0.60 -5.54 -32.45
C LYS A 377 0.60 -5.13 -31.62
N TRP A 378 0.54 -3.93 -31.02
CA TRP A 378 1.68 -3.33 -30.33
C TRP A 378 1.27 -2.53 -29.13
N LYS A 379 2.07 -2.66 -28.05
CA LYS A 379 2.08 -1.71 -26.92
C LYS A 379 3.52 -1.29 -26.67
N ILE A 380 3.77 0.01 -26.74
CA ILE A 380 5.09 0.60 -26.48
C ILE A 380 4.87 1.72 -25.47
N GLY A 381 5.61 1.72 -24.38
CA GLY A 381 5.51 2.71 -23.32
C GLY A 381 6.87 3.30 -22.97
N LEU A 382 6.92 4.60 -22.78
CA LEU A 382 8.05 5.32 -22.20
C LEU A 382 7.55 6.05 -20.97
N GLU A 383 8.23 5.87 -19.83
CA GLU A 383 7.87 6.50 -18.58
C GLU A 383 9.04 7.23 -17.94
N ALA A 384 8.72 8.31 -17.22
CA ALA A 384 9.69 9.09 -16.46
C ALA A 384 9.04 9.60 -15.17
N TYR A 385 9.75 9.44 -14.04
CA TYR A 385 9.32 9.82 -12.70
C TYR A 385 10.36 10.74 -12.07
N TYR A 386 10.00 11.97 -11.78
CA TYR A 386 10.84 12.94 -11.09
C TYR A 386 10.44 13.05 -9.61
N PHE A 387 11.42 13.13 -8.73
CA PHE A 387 11.29 13.37 -7.31
C PHE A 387 12.18 14.54 -6.87
N SER A 388 11.59 15.53 -6.19
CA SER A 388 12.34 16.65 -5.62
C SER A 388 13.20 16.22 -4.42
N PRO A 389 14.15 17.05 -3.96
CA PRO A 389 14.89 16.82 -2.74
C PRO A 389 13.97 16.58 -1.55
N GLN A 390 14.37 15.66 -0.65
CA GLN A 390 13.63 15.27 0.54
C GLN A 390 14.44 15.56 1.79
N LYS A 391 13.81 15.93 2.89
CA LYS A 391 14.43 16.01 4.20
C LYS A 391 14.76 14.62 4.70
N LEU A 392 15.95 14.41 5.23
CA LEU A 392 16.42 13.15 5.82
C LEU A 392 16.34 13.21 7.35
N GLY A 393 16.42 12.05 8.00
CA GLY A 393 16.36 11.93 9.47
C GLY A 393 17.54 12.62 10.19
N ASP A 394 18.71 12.70 9.55
CA ASP A 394 19.88 13.45 10.04
C ASP A 394 19.79 14.97 9.84
N GLY A 395 18.65 15.46 9.31
CA GLY A 395 18.40 16.88 9.03
C GLY A 395 18.98 17.36 7.70
N GLN A 396 19.73 16.55 6.96
CA GLN A 396 20.23 16.88 5.64
C GLN A 396 19.10 16.80 4.58
N LYS A 397 19.42 17.15 3.34
CA LYS A 397 18.52 17.00 2.20
C LYS A 397 19.09 15.98 1.23
N GLY A 398 18.31 14.95 0.93
CA GLY A 398 18.58 14.04 -0.16
C GLY A 398 18.55 14.76 -1.52
N LYS A 399 19.17 14.18 -2.53
CA LYS A 399 19.23 14.76 -3.88
C LYS A 399 17.96 14.47 -4.66
N GLN A 400 17.63 15.33 -5.62
CA GLN A 400 16.59 15.05 -6.62
C GLN A 400 17.05 13.96 -7.59
N TYR A 401 16.08 13.23 -8.13
CA TYR A 401 16.38 12.19 -9.12
C TYR A 401 15.22 11.97 -10.10
N VAL A 402 15.56 11.36 -11.25
CA VAL A 402 14.59 10.91 -12.26
C VAL A 402 14.84 9.43 -12.50
N VAL A 403 13.77 8.66 -12.57
CA VAL A 403 13.78 7.24 -12.98
C VAL A 403 13.04 7.14 -14.30
N CYS A 404 13.61 6.45 -15.29
CA CYS A 404 12.99 6.23 -16.58
C CYS A 404 12.82 4.75 -16.86
N GLY A 405 11.67 4.38 -17.46
CA GLY A 405 11.35 3.04 -17.88
C GLY A 405 10.90 3.00 -19.33
N PHE A 406 11.09 1.87 -19.97
CA PHE A 406 10.64 1.60 -21.33
C PHE A 406 10.03 0.20 -21.41
N MET A 407 8.92 0.06 -22.11
CA MET A 407 8.22 -1.21 -22.31
C MET A 407 7.87 -1.39 -23.79
N ILE A 408 8.00 -2.61 -24.29
CA ILE A 408 7.52 -3.02 -25.59
C ILE A 408 6.82 -4.37 -25.50
N GLU A 409 5.64 -4.49 -26.09
CA GLU A 409 4.92 -5.76 -26.25
C GLU A 409 4.42 -5.90 -27.68
N LYS A 410 4.76 -7.02 -28.30
CA LYS A 410 4.20 -7.44 -29.59
C LYS A 410 3.14 -8.50 -29.35
N ILE A 411 1.96 -8.29 -29.90
CA ILE A 411 0.77 -9.13 -29.68
C ILE A 411 0.47 -9.89 -30.98
N TRP A 412 0.15 -11.18 -30.85
CA TRP A 412 -0.41 -12.08 -31.87
C TRP A 412 -1.65 -12.77 -31.29
N GLU A 413 -2.42 -13.43 -32.11
CA GLU A 413 -3.69 -14.05 -31.67
C GLU A 413 -3.53 -14.99 -30.47
N MET A 414 -2.55 -15.89 -30.50
CA MET A 414 -2.35 -16.95 -29.49
C MET A 414 -1.32 -16.59 -28.41
N PHE A 415 -0.46 -15.61 -28.65
CA PHE A 415 0.59 -15.24 -27.69
C PHE A 415 1.01 -13.78 -27.85
N SER A 416 1.67 -13.26 -26.84
CA SER A 416 2.44 -12.02 -26.95
C SER A 416 3.82 -12.17 -26.32
N LEU A 417 4.77 -11.40 -26.86
CA LEU A 417 6.12 -11.26 -26.32
C LEU A 417 6.24 -9.84 -25.76
N TYR A 418 6.80 -9.73 -24.57
CA TYR A 418 7.08 -8.42 -23.98
C TYR A 418 8.50 -8.33 -23.44
N ALA A 419 9.02 -7.11 -23.40
CA ALA A 419 10.24 -6.74 -22.69
C ALA A 419 10.03 -5.40 -21.98
N ASN A 420 10.42 -5.35 -20.70
CA ASN A 420 10.43 -4.15 -19.88
C ASN A 420 11.86 -3.82 -19.50
N PHE A 421 12.18 -2.53 -19.54
CA PHE A 421 13.47 -1.96 -19.19
C PHE A 421 13.23 -0.92 -18.09
N GLU A 422 13.32 -1.36 -16.85
CA GLU A 422 13.08 -0.51 -15.68
C GLU A 422 14.37 0.23 -15.33
N ASN A 423 14.22 1.49 -14.93
CA ASN A 423 15.35 2.35 -14.58
C ASN A 423 16.51 2.26 -15.57
N PHE A 424 16.22 2.37 -16.90
CA PHE A 424 17.23 2.18 -17.94
C PHE A 424 18.33 3.24 -17.91
N THR A 425 18.13 4.33 -17.19
CA THR A 425 19.16 5.33 -16.88
C THR A 425 20.07 4.93 -15.73
N ASP A 426 19.83 3.78 -15.10
CA ASP A 426 20.59 3.23 -13.97
C ASP A 426 20.77 4.24 -12.83
N ARG A 427 19.68 4.93 -12.46
CA ARG A 427 19.68 5.93 -11.39
C ARG A 427 19.53 5.25 -10.03
N ARG A 428 20.64 5.10 -9.30
CA ARG A 428 20.71 4.47 -7.97
C ARG A 428 21.20 5.46 -6.94
N GLN A 429 20.66 5.40 -5.70
CA GLN A 429 21.15 6.24 -4.60
C GLN A 429 22.65 6.02 -4.38
N THR A 430 23.12 4.78 -4.40
CA THR A 430 24.54 4.43 -4.21
C THR A 430 25.52 5.12 -5.16
N ARG A 431 25.05 5.62 -6.31
CA ARG A 431 25.90 6.38 -7.27
C ARG A 431 26.01 7.87 -6.95
N PHE A 432 25.15 8.41 -6.12
CA PHE A 432 25.11 9.85 -5.87
C PHE A 432 24.98 10.24 -4.40
N ASP A 433 24.72 9.27 -3.52
CA ASP A 433 24.65 9.48 -2.06
C ASP A 433 25.03 8.18 -1.32
N THR A 434 25.48 8.32 -0.07
CA THR A 434 25.86 7.19 0.77
C THR A 434 24.63 6.55 1.39
N ILE A 435 24.55 5.22 1.37
CA ILE A 435 23.45 4.46 1.97
C ILE A 435 23.78 3.89 3.35
N TYR A 436 25.05 3.77 3.72
CA TYR A 436 25.49 3.36 5.05
C TYR A 436 26.85 3.99 5.42
N THR A 437 27.13 3.97 6.70
CA THR A 437 28.44 4.35 7.32
C THR A 437 28.86 3.23 8.26
N GLY A 438 30.08 3.29 8.80
CA GLY A 438 30.64 2.23 9.65
C GLY A 438 31.35 1.13 8.86
N SER A 439 31.63 0.01 9.52
CA SER A 439 32.26 -1.15 8.88
C SER A 439 31.22 -2.00 8.13
N ILE A 440 31.67 -2.78 7.16
CA ILE A 440 30.80 -3.71 6.40
C ILE A 440 30.22 -4.81 7.32
N SER A 441 30.89 -5.14 8.42
CA SER A 441 30.40 -6.09 9.43
C SER A 441 29.40 -5.49 10.42
N ASN A 442 29.38 -4.15 10.57
CA ASN A 442 28.43 -3.42 11.41
C ASN A 442 28.01 -2.11 10.76
N PRO A 443 27.23 -2.18 9.66
CA PRO A 443 26.81 -1.00 8.93
C PRO A 443 25.74 -0.22 9.73
N VAL A 444 25.84 1.10 9.67
CA VAL A 444 24.81 2.04 10.13
C VAL A 444 24.13 2.61 8.90
N PHE A 445 22.92 2.18 8.63
CA PHE A 445 22.18 2.60 7.44
C PHE A 445 21.68 4.04 7.57
N ARG A 446 21.79 4.79 6.47
CA ARG A 446 21.18 6.09 6.28
C ARG A 446 19.80 5.95 5.63
N ASP A 447 19.06 7.05 5.56
CA ASP A 447 17.77 7.05 4.87
C ASP A 447 17.92 6.68 3.39
N ILE A 448 17.09 5.73 2.97
CA ILE A 448 16.98 5.32 1.57
C ILE A 448 15.79 6.09 0.97
N TYR A 449 16.06 7.00 0.04
CA TYR A 449 15.06 7.87 -0.57
C TYR A 449 15.01 7.77 -2.11
N ALA A 450 15.92 7.01 -2.71
CA ALA A 450 15.99 6.78 -4.14
C ALA A 450 16.22 5.26 -4.40
N PRO A 451 15.99 4.76 -5.63
CA PRO A 451 16.20 3.36 -5.95
C PRO A 451 17.60 2.88 -5.58
N LEU A 452 17.69 1.67 -5.04
CA LEU A 452 18.93 0.93 -4.85
C LEU A 452 19.21 0.05 -6.08
N ASP A 453 18.15 -0.49 -6.67
CA ASP A 453 18.25 -1.26 -7.91
C ASP A 453 18.50 -0.33 -9.09
N GLY A 454 19.47 -0.73 -9.91
CA GLY A 454 19.82 -0.03 -11.13
C GLY A 454 18.92 -0.41 -12.29
N PHE A 455 19.54 -0.57 -13.45
CA PHE A 455 18.87 -1.08 -14.64
C PHE A 455 18.39 -2.51 -14.44
N VAL A 456 17.10 -2.74 -14.63
CA VAL A 456 16.48 -4.07 -14.59
C VAL A 456 15.79 -4.33 -15.92
N MET A 457 16.06 -5.49 -16.51
CA MET A 457 15.36 -5.97 -17.71
C MET A 457 14.57 -7.22 -17.36
N ASN A 458 13.30 -7.25 -17.73
CA ASN A 458 12.51 -8.46 -17.73
C ASN A 458 11.83 -8.66 -19.08
N ALA A 459 11.70 -9.93 -19.49
CA ALA A 459 11.02 -10.31 -20.72
C ALA A 459 10.21 -11.58 -20.50
N GLY A 460 9.17 -11.76 -21.28
CA GLY A 460 8.32 -12.94 -21.13
C GLY A 460 7.37 -13.16 -22.29
N VAL A 461 6.69 -14.29 -22.19
CA VAL A 461 5.66 -14.74 -23.13
C VAL A 461 4.33 -14.84 -22.39
N LYS A 462 3.27 -14.28 -22.95
CA LYS A 462 1.89 -14.49 -22.49
C LYS A 462 1.18 -15.38 -23.51
N LEU A 463 0.65 -16.51 -23.07
CA LEU A 463 -0.13 -17.42 -23.89
C LEU A 463 -1.63 -17.16 -23.66
N ARG A 464 -2.42 -17.21 -24.73
CA ARG A 464 -3.89 -17.07 -24.70
C ARG A 464 -4.48 -18.39 -25.20
N PHE A 465 -5.38 -18.99 -24.42
CA PHE A 465 -6.04 -20.27 -24.72
C PHE A 465 -7.52 -20.09 -24.86
#